data_5125fbbd845c8bff27a7c11ff3f098fa
#
_entry.id   5125fbbd845c8bff27a7c11ff3f098fa
#
_cell.length_a   1.000
_cell.length_b   1.000
_cell.length_c   1.000
_cell.angle_alpha   90.00
_cell.angle_beta   90.00
_cell.angle_gamma   90.00
#
_symmetry.space_group_name_H-M   'P 1'
#
loop_
_entity.id
_entity.type
_entity.pdbx_description
1 polymer ?
#
loop_
_entity_poly.entity_id
_entity_poly.type
_entity_poly.pdbx_seq_one_letter_code
_entity_poly.pdbx_strand_id
1 'polypeptide(L)'
;MDADEDAAPVHRNRKNLDQDAAEFETSKSVKPCTTFEDMDLKEDLLRGLYQYGFEKPSAIQQRGVKPFTAGRDIIAQSQSGTGKTSMIAVSLCQLIDTKTRETQALILSPTRELASQTEKAISAIGDYLNVLAHCCIGGKSMSEDIRKLENGVQIVSGTPGRVFDMIQRQKALRTRFIKTLVLDEADEMLSQGFKEQIYDVYRYLPPETQVCLISATLPHDVLEMTAKFMSDPIRILVKRDELTLEGIRQFFVAVEREEWKFDTLVDLYETVTVTQAVIFCNTKVKVDWLAEKLCQNNFTVACIHGDMMQVCLLTPSISRGAPTAGQSVFAVLRSAATTPPGS
;
A
#
# COMPACT_ATOMS: atom_id res chain seq x y z
N MET A 1 18.58 12.39 -39.50
CA MET A 1 19.28 13.23 -38.49
C MET A 1 18.29 13.36 -37.34
N ASP A 2 18.35 12.39 -36.50
CA ASP A 2 17.42 12.11 -35.44
C ASP A 2 17.96 12.77 -34.17
N ALA A 3 17.12 13.49 -33.47
CA ALA A 3 17.44 14.04 -32.15
C ALA A 3 16.44 13.41 -31.18
N ASP A 4 16.90 12.32 -30.54
CA ASP A 4 16.28 11.78 -29.32
C ASP A 4 16.50 12.79 -28.19
N GLU A 5 15.46 13.44 -27.74
CA GLU A 5 15.46 14.20 -26.50
C GLU A 5 15.21 13.26 -25.31
N ASP A 6 16.29 12.91 -24.63
CA ASP A 6 16.32 12.27 -23.33
C ASP A 6 15.54 13.12 -22.31
N ALA A 7 14.34 12.67 -21.94
CA ALA A 7 13.59 13.22 -20.83
C ALA A 7 14.24 12.81 -19.50
N ALA A 8 15.02 13.71 -18.93
CA ALA A 8 15.61 13.55 -17.59
C ALA A 8 14.52 13.29 -16.52
N PRO A 9 14.77 12.42 -15.54
CA PRO A 9 13.81 12.15 -14.47
C PRO A 9 13.58 13.39 -13.62
N VAL A 10 12.32 13.81 -13.51
CA VAL A 10 11.89 14.92 -12.65
C VAL A 10 12.17 14.56 -11.20
N HIS A 11 13.25 15.06 -10.65
CA HIS A 11 13.54 15.02 -9.21
C HIS A 11 12.44 15.79 -8.46
N ARG A 12 11.43 15.07 -7.98
CA ARG A 12 10.50 15.60 -7.00
C ARG A 12 11.23 15.73 -5.67
N ASN A 13 11.62 16.95 -5.34
CA ASN A 13 12.10 17.33 -4.01
C ASN A 13 11.01 17.02 -2.98
N ARG A 14 11.00 15.80 -2.43
CA ARG A 14 10.19 15.45 -1.25
C ARG A 14 10.81 16.22 -0.10
N LYS A 15 10.21 17.33 0.31
CA LYS A 15 10.48 17.92 1.62
C LYS A 15 10.30 16.81 2.65
N ASN A 16 11.39 16.44 3.32
CA ASN A 16 11.34 15.56 4.48
C ASN A 16 10.44 16.24 5.50
N LEU A 17 9.22 15.75 5.65
CA LEU A 17 8.38 16.05 6.80
C LEU A 17 9.18 15.54 8.02
N ASP A 18 9.29 16.34 9.06
CA ASP A 18 9.98 15.98 10.29
C ASP A 18 9.29 14.76 10.94
N GLN A 19 9.62 13.57 10.43
CA GLN A 19 9.16 12.29 10.97
C GLN A 19 9.91 11.91 12.26
N ASP A 20 10.93 12.69 12.63
CA ASP A 20 11.73 12.47 13.83
C ASP A 20 10.98 12.85 15.13
N ALA A 21 9.84 13.57 15.02
CA ALA A 21 9.03 13.99 16.17
C ALA A 21 7.99 12.94 16.62
N ALA A 22 7.65 11.93 15.79
CA ALA A 22 6.65 10.93 16.17
C ALA A 22 7.11 10.07 17.34
N GLU A 23 6.39 10.10 18.46
CA GLU A 23 6.67 9.27 19.62
C GLU A 23 6.10 7.86 19.41
N PHE A 24 6.98 6.85 19.46
CA PHE A 24 6.63 5.43 19.35
C PHE A 24 6.62 4.74 20.71
N GLU A 25 5.59 3.96 20.96
CA GLU A 25 5.60 2.95 22.01
C GLU A 25 6.18 1.65 21.42
N THR A 26 7.45 1.38 21.71
CA THR A 26 8.13 0.18 21.23
C THR A 26 8.41 -0.79 22.36
N SER A 27 8.40 -2.09 22.06
CA SER A 27 8.91 -3.10 22.99
C SER A 27 10.33 -2.74 23.42
N LYS A 28 10.66 -2.90 24.72
CA LYS A 28 11.94 -2.48 25.33
C LYS A 28 13.19 -3.04 24.65
N SER A 29 13.06 -4.09 23.88
CA SER A 29 14.15 -4.75 23.14
C SER A 29 14.53 -4.05 21.83
N VAL A 30 13.74 -3.09 21.34
CA VAL A 30 13.95 -2.45 20.04
C VAL A 30 14.84 -1.22 20.19
N LYS A 31 16.00 -1.25 19.53
CA LYS A 31 16.88 -0.10 19.39
C LYS A 31 16.73 0.48 17.98
N PRO A 32 16.42 1.78 17.83
CA PRO A 32 16.34 2.41 16.51
C PRO A 32 17.71 2.41 15.81
N CYS A 33 17.73 2.08 14.52
CA CYS A 33 18.90 2.22 13.65
C CYS A 33 18.75 3.49 12.81
N THR A 34 19.65 4.44 12.97
CA THR A 34 19.53 5.76 12.34
C THR A 34 19.96 5.78 10.87
N THR A 35 20.76 4.80 10.46
CA THR A 35 21.21 4.63 9.08
C THR A 35 20.88 3.23 8.58
N PHE A 36 20.91 3.02 7.26
CA PHE A 36 20.71 1.68 6.67
C PHE A 36 21.93 0.77 6.92
N GLU A 37 23.13 1.34 7.05
CA GLU A 37 24.36 0.64 7.38
C GLU A 37 24.30 -0.01 8.78
N ASP A 38 23.65 0.67 9.74
CA ASP A 38 23.47 0.14 11.10
C ASP A 38 22.52 -1.07 11.17
N MET A 39 21.83 -1.38 10.05
CA MET A 39 20.85 -2.46 9.98
C MET A 39 21.46 -3.82 9.62
N ASP A 40 22.75 -3.90 9.34
CA ASP A 40 23.45 -5.12 8.91
C ASP A 40 22.86 -5.73 7.62
N LEU A 41 22.50 -4.89 6.66
CA LEU A 41 21.91 -5.31 5.39
C LEU A 41 22.97 -5.83 4.42
N LYS A 42 22.55 -6.72 3.51
CA LYS A 42 23.40 -7.20 2.40
C LYS A 42 23.87 -6.01 1.56
N GLU A 43 25.13 -6.04 1.09
CA GLU A 43 25.72 -4.95 0.31
C GLU A 43 24.91 -4.62 -0.96
N ASP A 44 24.49 -5.64 -1.68
CA ASP A 44 23.67 -5.47 -2.89
C ASP A 44 22.27 -4.91 -2.57
N LEU A 45 21.73 -5.18 -1.36
CA LEU A 45 20.48 -4.57 -0.91
C LEU A 45 20.66 -3.07 -0.63
N LEU A 46 21.75 -2.68 0.02
CA LEU A 46 22.10 -1.27 0.24
C LEU A 46 22.24 -0.52 -1.10
N ARG A 47 22.90 -1.12 -2.09
CA ARG A 47 22.98 -0.54 -3.45
C ARG A 47 21.59 -0.32 -4.05
N GLY A 48 20.69 -1.32 -3.96
CA GLY A 48 19.32 -1.22 -4.43
C GLY A 48 18.52 -0.11 -3.74
N LEU A 49 18.70 0.06 -2.43
CA LEU A 49 18.07 1.13 -1.65
C LEU A 49 18.50 2.53 -2.12
N TYR A 50 19.79 2.76 -2.25
CA TYR A 50 20.32 4.04 -2.70
C TYR A 50 19.94 4.36 -4.15
N GLN A 51 19.93 3.36 -5.02
CA GLN A 51 19.46 3.54 -6.41
C GLN A 51 17.96 3.84 -6.46
N TYR A 52 17.15 3.26 -5.56
CA TYR A 52 15.72 3.57 -5.45
C TYR A 52 15.45 4.99 -4.95
N GLY A 53 16.48 5.69 -4.43
CA GLY A 53 16.43 7.07 -3.96
C GLY A 53 16.20 7.22 -2.45
N PHE A 54 16.43 6.18 -1.66
CA PHE A 54 16.45 6.31 -0.21
C PHE A 54 17.81 6.85 0.26
N GLU A 55 17.78 7.90 1.08
CA GLU A 55 18.98 8.47 1.71
C GLU A 55 19.14 8.00 3.16
N LYS A 56 18.03 7.96 3.89
CA LYS A 56 17.98 7.53 5.30
C LYS A 56 16.67 6.78 5.60
N PRO A 57 16.69 5.88 6.59
CA PRO A 57 15.48 5.14 6.97
C PRO A 57 14.47 6.04 7.69
N SER A 58 13.19 5.85 7.39
CA SER A 58 12.09 6.49 8.11
C SER A 58 11.96 5.95 9.53
N ALA A 59 11.22 6.64 10.40
CA ALA A 59 11.07 6.27 11.81
C ALA A 59 10.55 4.83 12.02
N ILE A 60 9.62 4.35 11.18
CA ILE A 60 9.13 2.98 11.23
C ILE A 60 10.18 1.97 10.74
N GLN A 61 10.98 2.32 9.74
CA GLN A 61 12.06 1.47 9.23
C GLN A 61 13.21 1.34 10.23
N GLN A 62 13.59 2.44 10.89
CA GLN A 62 14.61 2.45 11.95
C GLN A 62 14.33 1.45 13.07
N ARG A 63 13.04 1.22 13.37
CA ARG A 63 12.59 0.36 14.47
C ARG A 63 12.15 -1.02 14.01
N GLY A 64 11.64 -1.15 12.75
CA GLY A 64 11.00 -2.36 12.26
C GLY A 64 11.92 -3.32 11.53
N VAL A 65 12.90 -2.84 10.75
CA VAL A 65 13.73 -3.69 9.89
C VAL A 65 14.53 -4.72 10.69
N LYS A 66 15.26 -4.34 11.73
CA LYS A 66 16.05 -5.29 12.52
C LYS A 66 15.23 -6.38 13.20
N PRO A 67 14.15 -6.08 13.94
CA PRO A 67 13.30 -7.12 14.51
C PRO A 67 12.67 -8.04 13.44
N PHE A 68 12.30 -7.48 12.28
CA PHE A 68 11.75 -8.25 11.17
C PHE A 68 12.78 -9.26 10.65
N THR A 69 13.99 -8.80 10.37
CA THR A 69 15.08 -9.65 9.84
C THR A 69 15.63 -10.63 10.90
N ALA A 70 15.37 -10.37 12.18
CA ALA A 70 15.67 -11.33 13.26
C ALA A 70 14.64 -12.48 13.39
N GLY A 71 13.63 -12.53 12.51
CA GLY A 71 12.62 -13.60 12.49
C GLY A 71 11.57 -13.51 13.59
N ARG A 72 11.40 -12.33 14.24
CA ARG A 72 10.39 -12.12 15.27
C ARG A 72 9.05 -11.72 14.64
N ASP A 73 7.96 -12.17 15.26
CA ASP A 73 6.62 -11.65 14.94
C ASP A 73 6.55 -10.15 15.24
N ILE A 74 5.87 -9.40 14.37
CA ILE A 74 5.82 -7.94 14.48
C ILE A 74 4.39 -7.43 14.32
N ILE A 75 4.02 -6.49 15.19
CA ILE A 75 2.87 -5.60 15.04
C ILE A 75 3.41 -4.20 14.85
N ALA A 76 3.30 -3.66 13.64
CA ALA A 76 3.75 -2.32 13.31
C ALA A 76 2.55 -1.42 12.97
N GLN A 77 2.35 -0.38 13.79
CA GLN A 77 1.38 0.65 13.53
C GLN A 77 2.08 1.90 13.02
N SER A 78 1.65 2.40 11.86
CA SER A 78 2.17 3.64 11.32
C SER A 78 1.20 4.21 10.29
N GLN A 79 1.18 5.52 10.14
CA GLN A 79 0.34 6.23 9.18
C GLN A 79 0.67 5.85 7.74
N SER A 80 -0.26 6.09 6.81
CA SER A 80 0.01 5.96 5.37
C SER A 80 1.12 6.93 4.93
N GLY A 81 2.00 6.47 4.02
CA GLY A 81 3.09 7.29 3.49
C GLY A 81 4.35 7.36 4.36
N THR A 82 4.41 6.71 5.52
CA THR A 82 5.56 6.72 6.44
C THR A 82 6.66 5.72 6.08
N GLY A 83 6.51 4.93 5.01
CA GLY A 83 7.51 3.96 4.58
C GLY A 83 7.25 2.52 4.99
N LYS A 84 6.01 2.15 5.34
CA LYS A 84 5.61 0.77 5.68
C LYS A 84 5.95 -0.22 4.56
N THR A 85 5.52 0.06 3.34
CA THR A 85 5.77 -0.80 2.16
C THR A 85 7.26 -1.00 1.90
N SER A 86 8.06 0.06 2.06
CA SER A 86 9.51 -0.04 1.90
C SER A 86 10.16 -0.82 3.04
N MET A 87 9.64 -0.73 4.28
CA MET A 87 10.08 -1.59 5.39
C MET A 87 9.86 -3.07 5.06
N ILE A 88 8.67 -3.42 4.53
CA ILE A 88 8.38 -4.79 4.06
C ILE A 88 9.41 -5.21 3.00
N ALA A 89 9.60 -4.40 1.96
CA ALA A 89 10.47 -4.72 0.84
C ALA A 89 11.92 -4.94 1.29
N VAL A 90 12.47 -4.03 2.09
CA VAL A 90 13.84 -4.14 2.64
C VAL A 90 14.00 -5.40 3.48
N SER A 91 13.08 -5.63 4.40
CA SER A 91 13.16 -6.77 5.32
C SER A 91 13.05 -8.10 4.59
N LEU A 92 12.15 -8.22 3.63
CA LEU A 92 12.01 -9.45 2.84
C LEU A 92 13.21 -9.67 1.93
N CYS A 93 13.71 -8.66 1.20
CA CYS A 93 14.91 -8.78 0.37
C CYS A 93 16.14 -9.19 1.21
N GLN A 94 16.23 -8.75 2.46
CA GLN A 94 17.27 -9.20 3.39
C GLN A 94 17.14 -10.69 3.75
N LEU A 95 15.91 -11.19 3.98
CA LEU A 95 15.66 -12.56 4.43
C LEU A 95 15.74 -13.61 3.31
N ILE A 96 15.38 -13.23 2.08
CA ILE A 96 15.27 -14.16 0.96
C ILE A 96 16.61 -14.79 0.59
N ASP A 97 16.59 -16.12 0.40
CA ASP A 97 17.65 -16.87 -0.26
C ASP A 97 17.34 -16.97 -1.76
N THR A 98 18.09 -16.23 -2.57
CA THR A 98 17.91 -16.17 -4.03
C THR A 98 18.46 -17.38 -4.78
N LYS A 99 19.17 -18.28 -4.08
CA LYS A 99 19.68 -19.52 -4.68
C LYS A 99 18.56 -20.53 -4.96
N THR A 100 17.43 -20.41 -4.27
CA THR A 100 16.26 -21.26 -4.48
C THR A 100 15.16 -20.49 -5.20
N ARG A 101 14.34 -21.22 -5.97
CA ARG A 101 13.15 -20.63 -6.63
C ARG A 101 11.85 -20.94 -5.90
N GLU A 102 11.95 -21.40 -4.66
CA GLU A 102 10.78 -21.68 -3.84
C GLU A 102 10.24 -20.39 -3.21
N THR A 103 8.93 -20.28 -3.07
CA THR A 103 8.30 -19.14 -2.42
C THR A 103 8.58 -19.15 -0.93
N GLN A 104 9.24 -18.11 -0.42
CA GLN A 104 9.70 -17.99 0.96
C GLN A 104 8.92 -16.92 1.74
N ALA A 105 8.30 -15.97 1.05
CA ALA A 105 7.48 -14.93 1.67
C ALA A 105 6.17 -14.71 0.93
N LEU A 106 5.12 -14.49 1.70
CA LEU A 106 3.79 -14.19 1.22
C LEU A 106 3.30 -12.88 1.84
N ILE A 107 2.79 -11.98 0.99
CA ILE A 107 2.23 -10.71 1.40
C ILE A 107 0.77 -10.66 1.00
N LEU A 108 -0.12 -10.39 1.94
CA LEU A 108 -1.53 -10.16 1.70
C LEU A 108 -1.83 -8.67 1.82
N SER A 109 -2.53 -8.11 0.84
CA SER A 109 -2.95 -6.70 0.80
C SER A 109 -4.43 -6.61 0.44
N PRO A 110 -5.17 -5.58 0.92
CA PRO A 110 -6.61 -5.47 0.73
C PRO A 110 -7.01 -5.22 -0.74
N THR A 111 -6.17 -4.53 -1.50
CA THR A 111 -6.48 -4.15 -2.87
C THR A 111 -5.43 -4.64 -3.86
N ARG A 112 -5.84 -4.75 -5.13
CA ARG A 112 -4.97 -5.16 -6.24
C ARG A 112 -3.83 -4.17 -6.46
N GLU A 113 -4.14 -2.90 -6.31
CA GLU A 113 -3.24 -1.78 -6.51
C GLU A 113 -2.11 -1.80 -5.46
N LEU A 114 -2.45 -2.00 -4.18
CA LEU A 114 -1.48 -2.10 -3.08
C LEU A 114 -0.59 -3.34 -3.26
N ALA A 115 -1.18 -4.50 -3.58
CA ALA A 115 -0.41 -5.71 -3.85
C ALA A 115 0.59 -5.52 -5.01
N SER A 116 0.15 -4.86 -6.10
CA SER A 116 1.02 -4.57 -7.25
C SER A 116 2.09 -3.52 -6.92
N GLN A 117 1.76 -2.51 -6.09
CA GLN A 117 2.72 -1.51 -5.63
C GLN A 117 3.82 -2.15 -4.76
N THR A 118 3.45 -3.05 -3.87
CA THR A 118 4.39 -3.77 -3.01
C THR A 118 5.31 -4.68 -3.81
N GLU A 119 4.78 -5.42 -4.79
CA GLU A 119 5.58 -6.24 -5.70
C GLU A 119 6.60 -5.40 -6.47
N LYS A 120 6.18 -4.26 -7.04
CA LYS A 120 7.07 -3.35 -7.77
C LYS A 120 8.18 -2.77 -6.87
N ALA A 121 7.85 -2.40 -5.63
CA ALA A 121 8.82 -1.89 -4.68
C ALA A 121 9.87 -2.97 -4.32
N ILE A 122 9.43 -4.21 -4.10
CA ILE A 122 10.31 -5.35 -3.84
C ILE A 122 11.23 -5.63 -5.03
N SER A 123 10.67 -5.66 -6.24
CA SER A 123 11.45 -5.91 -7.46
C SER A 123 12.50 -4.81 -7.68
N ALA A 124 12.14 -3.54 -7.48
CA ALA A 124 13.06 -2.43 -7.67
C ALA A 124 14.18 -2.37 -6.60
N ILE A 125 13.86 -2.62 -5.33
CA ILE A 125 14.83 -2.63 -4.23
C ILE A 125 15.71 -3.88 -4.28
N GLY A 126 15.13 -5.03 -4.68
CA GLY A 126 15.81 -6.31 -4.75
C GLY A 126 16.52 -6.59 -6.07
N ASP A 127 16.61 -5.63 -6.99
CA ASP A 127 17.13 -5.82 -8.35
C ASP A 127 18.57 -6.37 -8.34
N TYR A 128 19.48 -5.75 -7.58
CA TYR A 128 20.87 -6.24 -7.46
C TYR A 128 21.01 -7.61 -6.78
N LEU A 129 19.99 -8.02 -6.02
CA LEU A 129 19.94 -9.35 -5.41
C LEU A 129 19.33 -10.40 -6.33
N ASN A 130 18.77 -9.99 -7.48
CA ASN A 130 17.98 -10.84 -8.37
C ASN A 130 16.78 -11.51 -7.69
N VAL A 131 16.09 -10.78 -6.81
CA VAL A 131 14.88 -11.25 -6.14
C VAL A 131 13.74 -11.34 -7.15
N LEU A 132 13.10 -12.49 -7.24
CA LEU A 132 11.93 -12.70 -8.09
C LEU A 132 10.66 -12.56 -7.24
N ALA A 133 9.88 -11.53 -7.53
CA ALA A 133 8.56 -11.31 -6.94
C ALA A 133 7.46 -11.48 -7.98
N HIS A 134 6.27 -11.89 -7.56
CA HIS A 134 5.08 -11.98 -8.42
C HIS A 134 3.84 -11.50 -7.70
N CYS A 135 2.96 -10.83 -8.47
CA CYS A 135 1.71 -10.26 -7.94
C CYS A 135 0.51 -11.11 -8.36
N CYS A 136 -0.11 -11.83 -7.40
CA CYS A 136 -1.31 -12.64 -7.57
C CYS A 136 -2.57 -11.86 -7.23
N ILE A 137 -3.24 -11.28 -8.25
CA ILE A 137 -4.43 -10.44 -8.07
C ILE A 137 -5.54 -10.82 -9.04
N GLY A 138 -6.78 -10.62 -8.64
CA GLY A 138 -7.95 -10.80 -9.51
C GLY A 138 -7.91 -9.83 -10.72
N GLY A 139 -8.56 -10.23 -11.82
CA GLY A 139 -8.62 -9.42 -13.06
C GLY A 139 -7.41 -9.55 -13.97
N LYS A 140 -6.36 -10.27 -13.57
CA LYS A 140 -5.27 -10.73 -14.45
C LYS A 140 -5.47 -12.17 -14.88
N SER A 141 -4.74 -12.60 -15.91
CA SER A 141 -4.76 -13.98 -16.43
C SER A 141 -4.34 -14.97 -15.35
N MET A 142 -5.20 -15.95 -15.08
CA MET A 142 -4.92 -17.03 -14.13
C MET A 142 -3.81 -17.95 -14.63
N SER A 143 -3.77 -18.24 -15.92
CA SER A 143 -2.75 -19.07 -16.52
C SER A 143 -1.35 -18.44 -16.46
N GLU A 144 -1.28 -17.11 -16.49
CA GLU A 144 -0.01 -16.41 -16.30
C GLU A 144 0.48 -16.51 -14.85
N ASP A 145 -0.42 -16.34 -13.86
CA ASP A 145 -0.09 -16.52 -12.45
C ASP A 145 0.43 -17.94 -12.19
N ILE A 146 -0.28 -18.97 -12.69
CA ILE A 146 0.13 -20.37 -12.57
C ILE A 146 1.53 -20.58 -13.15
N ARG A 147 1.75 -20.17 -14.40
CA ARG A 147 3.06 -20.32 -15.07
C ARG A 147 4.19 -19.63 -14.31
N LYS A 148 3.96 -18.43 -13.76
CA LYS A 148 4.96 -17.69 -12.98
C LYS A 148 5.29 -18.41 -11.68
N LEU A 149 4.28 -18.90 -10.96
CA LEU A 149 4.44 -19.64 -9.72
C LEU A 149 5.14 -21.00 -9.93
N GLU A 150 4.81 -21.72 -11.01
CA GLU A 150 5.47 -22.98 -11.37
C GLU A 150 6.94 -22.79 -11.77
N ASN A 151 7.27 -21.69 -12.45
CA ASN A 151 8.65 -21.30 -12.76
C ASN A 151 9.46 -20.94 -11.52
N GLY A 152 8.77 -20.66 -10.41
CA GLY A 152 9.32 -20.34 -9.12
C GLY A 152 9.63 -18.86 -8.94
N VAL A 153 9.10 -18.31 -7.84
CA VAL A 153 9.33 -16.94 -7.36
C VAL A 153 9.53 -16.98 -5.86
N GLN A 154 10.43 -16.14 -5.34
CA GLN A 154 10.73 -16.16 -3.89
C GLN A 154 9.68 -15.40 -3.07
N ILE A 155 9.06 -14.38 -3.64
CA ILE A 155 8.09 -13.54 -2.94
C ILE A 155 6.79 -13.46 -3.74
N VAL A 156 5.68 -13.71 -3.08
CA VAL A 156 4.34 -13.53 -3.65
C VAL A 156 3.63 -12.41 -2.90
N SER A 157 3.17 -11.40 -3.62
CA SER A 157 2.25 -10.36 -3.12
C SER A 157 0.88 -10.57 -3.75
N GLY A 158 -0.20 -10.44 -2.99
CA GLY A 158 -1.52 -10.64 -3.58
C GLY A 158 -2.69 -10.27 -2.69
N THR A 159 -3.88 -10.38 -3.26
CA THR A 159 -5.13 -10.24 -2.50
C THR A 159 -5.55 -11.61 -1.94
N PRO A 160 -6.15 -11.65 -0.72
CA PRO A 160 -6.43 -12.91 -0.02
C PRO A 160 -7.16 -13.95 -0.87
N GLY A 161 -8.23 -13.56 -1.57
CA GLY A 161 -9.01 -14.49 -2.38
C GLY A 161 -8.25 -15.12 -3.55
N ARG A 162 -7.40 -14.36 -4.28
CA ARG A 162 -6.61 -14.89 -5.40
C ARG A 162 -5.48 -15.77 -4.90
N VAL A 163 -4.83 -15.38 -3.81
CA VAL A 163 -3.77 -16.18 -3.18
C VAL A 163 -4.33 -17.52 -2.70
N PHE A 164 -5.48 -17.52 -2.02
CA PHE A 164 -6.15 -18.72 -1.59
C PHE A 164 -6.52 -19.64 -2.77
N ASP A 165 -7.02 -19.07 -3.88
CA ASP A 165 -7.29 -19.83 -5.11
C ASP A 165 -6.03 -20.50 -5.68
N MET A 166 -4.89 -19.79 -5.70
CA MET A 166 -3.60 -20.35 -6.15
C MET A 166 -3.08 -21.48 -5.24
N ILE A 167 -3.37 -21.42 -3.94
CA ILE A 167 -2.99 -22.48 -2.98
C ILE A 167 -3.91 -23.69 -3.12
N GLN A 168 -5.21 -23.49 -2.97
CA GLN A 168 -6.18 -24.56 -2.78
C GLN A 168 -6.63 -25.18 -4.11
N ARG A 169 -7.10 -24.34 -5.05
CA ARG A 169 -7.72 -24.84 -6.30
C ARG A 169 -6.69 -25.14 -7.36
N GLN A 170 -5.80 -24.19 -7.62
CA GLN A 170 -4.81 -24.33 -8.69
C GLN A 170 -3.60 -25.13 -8.25
N LYS A 171 -3.30 -25.18 -6.93
CA LYS A 171 -2.12 -25.85 -6.33
C LYS A 171 -0.80 -25.40 -6.94
N ALA A 172 -0.79 -24.18 -7.53
CA ALA A 172 0.38 -23.59 -8.16
C ALA A 172 1.30 -22.91 -7.14
N LEU A 173 0.74 -22.31 -6.09
CA LEU A 173 1.50 -21.71 -5.00
C LEU A 173 1.81 -22.76 -3.93
N ARG A 174 3.08 -23.16 -3.85
CA ARG A 174 3.57 -24.11 -2.85
C ARG A 174 3.90 -23.38 -1.57
N THR A 175 3.19 -23.71 -0.49
CA THR A 175 3.33 -23.01 0.81
C THR A 175 4.43 -23.59 1.69
N ARG A 176 4.93 -24.78 1.39
CA ARG A 176 5.87 -25.55 2.23
C ARG A 176 7.14 -24.79 2.66
N PHE A 177 7.62 -23.87 1.81
CA PHE A 177 8.86 -23.15 2.05
C PHE A 177 8.63 -21.69 2.50
N ILE A 178 7.37 -21.30 2.73
CA ILE A 178 7.04 -19.95 3.21
C ILE A 178 7.47 -19.84 4.66
N LYS A 179 8.36 -18.86 4.90
CA LYS A 179 8.92 -18.54 6.23
C LYS A 179 8.31 -17.29 6.82
N THR A 180 7.76 -16.42 5.99
CA THR A 180 7.22 -15.12 6.42
C THR A 180 5.88 -14.85 5.77
N LEU A 181 4.89 -14.51 6.59
CA LEU A 181 3.59 -13.96 6.17
C LEU A 181 3.52 -12.49 6.58
N VAL A 182 3.24 -11.62 5.64
CA VAL A 182 3.00 -10.20 5.89
C VAL A 182 1.54 -9.89 5.63
N LEU A 183 0.88 -9.25 6.60
CA LEU A 183 -0.47 -8.71 6.48
C LEU A 183 -0.36 -7.19 6.40
N ASP A 184 -0.45 -6.65 5.19
CA ASP A 184 -0.33 -5.21 4.93
C ASP A 184 -1.71 -4.56 4.90
N GLU A 185 -1.88 -3.41 5.58
CA GLU A 185 -3.14 -2.72 5.80
C GLU A 185 -4.22 -3.68 6.37
N ALA A 186 -3.88 -4.35 7.49
CA ALA A 186 -4.70 -5.40 8.07
C ALA A 186 -6.09 -4.92 8.52
N ASP A 187 -6.21 -3.69 9.01
CA ASP A 187 -7.48 -3.05 9.36
C ASP A 187 -8.41 -2.93 8.14
N GLU A 188 -7.88 -2.54 7.01
CA GLU A 188 -8.65 -2.45 5.77
C GLU A 188 -9.06 -3.84 5.26
N MET A 189 -8.19 -4.84 5.32
CA MET A 189 -8.55 -6.23 4.94
C MET A 189 -9.71 -6.77 5.79
N LEU A 190 -9.71 -6.50 7.10
CA LEU A 190 -10.79 -6.96 7.98
C LEU A 190 -12.09 -6.20 7.73
N SER A 191 -12.03 -4.89 7.49
CA SER A 191 -13.22 -4.09 7.14
C SER A 191 -13.83 -4.49 5.80
N GLN A 192 -13.05 -5.00 4.86
CA GLN A 192 -13.53 -5.56 3.59
C GLN A 192 -14.04 -7.01 3.69
N GLY A 193 -14.01 -7.62 4.87
CA GLY A 193 -14.53 -8.96 5.09
C GLY A 193 -13.59 -10.09 4.69
N PHE A 194 -12.29 -9.85 4.53
CA PHE A 194 -11.31 -10.88 4.18
C PHE A 194 -10.85 -11.75 5.36
N LYS A 195 -11.49 -11.64 6.54
CA LYS A 195 -11.11 -12.37 7.76
C LYS A 195 -10.98 -13.87 7.50
N GLU A 196 -12.00 -14.49 6.91
CA GLU A 196 -12.03 -15.94 6.65
C GLU A 196 -10.92 -16.35 5.67
N GLN A 197 -10.74 -15.62 4.56
CA GLN A 197 -9.72 -15.93 3.57
C GLN A 197 -8.29 -15.82 4.14
N ILE A 198 -8.04 -14.86 5.03
CA ILE A 198 -6.75 -14.75 5.73
C ILE A 198 -6.50 -15.97 6.61
N TYR A 199 -7.52 -16.40 7.39
CA TYR A 199 -7.45 -17.61 8.21
C TYR A 199 -7.21 -18.85 7.36
N ASP A 200 -7.90 -18.95 6.24
CA ASP A 200 -7.77 -20.08 5.32
C ASP A 200 -6.36 -20.13 4.72
N VAL A 201 -5.82 -19.02 4.27
CA VAL A 201 -4.42 -18.95 3.79
C VAL A 201 -3.45 -19.36 4.91
N TYR A 202 -3.60 -18.80 6.12
CA TYR A 202 -2.73 -19.09 7.25
C TYR A 202 -2.66 -20.59 7.59
N ARG A 203 -3.77 -21.31 7.51
CA ARG A 203 -3.83 -22.77 7.77
C ARG A 203 -2.97 -23.60 6.84
N TYR A 204 -2.63 -23.11 5.64
CA TYR A 204 -1.77 -23.80 4.68
C TYR A 204 -0.28 -23.50 4.89
N LEU A 205 0.06 -22.58 5.79
CA LEU A 205 1.45 -22.21 6.06
C LEU A 205 2.10 -23.13 7.10
N PRO A 206 3.44 -23.26 7.08
CA PRO A 206 4.16 -23.96 8.14
C PRO A 206 3.91 -23.32 9.53
N PRO A 207 3.86 -24.12 10.61
CA PRO A 207 3.59 -23.61 11.95
C PRO A 207 4.60 -22.59 12.47
N GLU A 208 5.84 -22.68 11.99
CA GLU A 208 6.96 -21.78 12.34
C GLU A 208 6.99 -20.50 11.49
N THR A 209 5.99 -20.25 10.66
CA THR A 209 5.94 -19.05 9.81
C THR A 209 5.89 -17.79 10.67
N GLN A 210 6.88 -16.93 10.49
CA GLN A 210 6.88 -15.58 11.08
C GLN A 210 5.71 -14.78 10.53
N VAL A 211 4.97 -14.08 11.41
CA VAL A 211 3.86 -13.21 11.01
C VAL A 211 4.20 -11.74 11.29
N CYS A 212 4.06 -10.91 10.26
CA CYS A 212 4.27 -9.48 10.36
C CYS A 212 2.97 -8.76 10.00
N LEU A 213 2.33 -8.12 10.96
CA LEU A 213 1.12 -7.34 10.78
C LEU A 213 1.46 -5.86 10.74
N ILE A 214 1.03 -5.21 9.66
CA ILE A 214 1.26 -3.79 9.42
C ILE A 214 -0.10 -3.13 9.18
N SER A 215 -0.38 -2.06 9.93
CA SER A 215 -1.70 -1.41 9.90
C SER A 215 -1.59 0.06 10.25
N ALA A 216 -2.55 0.87 9.79
CA ALA A 216 -2.67 2.25 10.23
C ALA A 216 -3.39 2.33 11.59
N THR A 217 -4.36 1.43 11.82
CA THR A 217 -5.13 1.34 13.06
C THR A 217 -5.11 -0.07 13.63
N LEU A 218 -5.36 -0.20 14.93
CA LEU A 218 -5.41 -1.50 15.63
C LEU A 218 -6.77 -1.66 16.33
N PRO A 219 -7.87 -1.83 15.58
CA PRO A 219 -9.16 -2.15 16.16
C PRO A 219 -9.15 -3.53 16.83
N HIS A 220 -10.18 -3.82 17.63
CA HIS A 220 -10.30 -5.06 18.41
C HIS A 220 -10.14 -6.33 17.54
N ASP A 221 -10.73 -6.33 16.34
CA ASP A 221 -10.67 -7.49 15.43
C ASP A 221 -9.24 -7.78 14.95
N VAL A 222 -8.42 -6.73 14.71
CA VAL A 222 -7.00 -6.86 14.38
C VAL A 222 -6.24 -7.47 15.55
N LEU A 223 -6.51 -6.98 16.79
CA LEU A 223 -5.87 -7.49 18.01
C LEU A 223 -6.26 -8.95 18.29
N GLU A 224 -7.52 -9.33 18.05
CA GLU A 224 -7.98 -10.73 18.16
C GLU A 224 -7.21 -11.62 17.17
N MET A 225 -7.03 -11.17 15.93
CA MET A 225 -6.29 -11.92 14.92
C MET A 225 -4.80 -12.07 15.30
N THR A 226 -4.18 -11.03 15.84
CA THR A 226 -2.77 -11.11 16.29
C THR A 226 -2.60 -12.13 17.41
N ALA A 227 -3.54 -12.20 18.35
CA ALA A 227 -3.50 -13.17 19.44
C ALA A 227 -3.59 -14.65 18.96
N LYS A 228 -4.17 -14.89 17.79
CA LYS A 228 -4.28 -16.23 17.21
C LYS A 228 -3.10 -16.63 16.34
N PHE A 229 -2.44 -15.68 15.71
CA PHE A 229 -1.38 -15.93 14.71
C PHE A 229 0.03 -15.71 15.25
N MET A 230 0.20 -14.95 16.32
CA MET A 230 1.50 -14.49 16.78
C MET A 230 1.83 -14.98 18.18
N SER A 231 3.13 -15.24 18.42
CA SER A 231 3.66 -15.57 19.72
C SER A 231 4.65 -14.50 20.16
N ASP A 232 4.34 -13.79 21.26
CA ASP A 232 5.17 -12.70 21.82
C ASP A 232 5.68 -11.70 20.77
N PRO A 233 4.77 -11.00 20.03
CA PRO A 233 5.19 -10.12 18.95
C PRO A 233 5.88 -8.85 19.45
N ILE A 234 6.86 -8.39 18.70
CA ILE A 234 7.45 -7.06 18.86
C ILE A 234 6.39 -6.02 18.43
N ARG A 235 6.11 -5.07 19.31
CA ARG A 235 5.14 -3.99 19.04
C ARG A 235 5.87 -2.70 18.77
N ILE A 236 5.52 -2.06 17.66
CA ILE A 236 6.01 -0.76 17.22
C ILE A 236 4.77 0.09 16.94
N LEU A 237 4.37 0.87 17.93
CA LEU A 237 3.10 1.61 17.89
C LEU A 237 3.38 3.10 17.91
N VAL A 238 2.67 3.86 17.07
CA VAL A 238 2.64 5.32 17.14
C VAL A 238 1.69 5.74 18.27
N LYS A 239 2.06 6.72 19.09
CA LYS A 239 1.16 7.24 20.11
C LYS A 239 -0.12 7.79 19.49
N ARG A 240 -1.25 7.60 20.18
CA ARG A 240 -2.59 7.94 19.67
C ARG A 240 -2.74 9.41 19.31
N ASP A 241 -2.09 10.30 20.05
CA ASP A 241 -2.18 11.75 19.86
C ASP A 241 -1.47 12.23 18.59
N GLU A 242 -0.63 11.38 17.98
CA GLU A 242 0.17 11.68 16.80
C GLU A 242 -0.29 10.94 15.54
N LEU A 243 -1.49 10.30 15.57
CA LEU A 243 -2.05 9.60 14.41
C LEU A 243 -2.59 10.56 13.32
N THR A 244 -2.53 11.87 13.54
CA THR A 244 -2.87 12.86 12.52
C THR A 244 -1.68 13.15 11.61
N LEU A 245 -1.92 13.19 10.29
CA LEU A 245 -0.87 13.54 9.33
C LEU A 245 -0.52 15.03 9.49
N GLU A 246 0.66 15.32 10.04
CA GLU A 246 1.24 16.65 9.98
C GLU A 246 1.33 17.12 8.53
N GLY A 247 0.95 18.36 8.27
CA GLY A 247 0.94 18.92 6.90
C GLY A 247 -0.36 18.76 6.13
N ILE A 248 -1.38 18.05 6.66
CA ILE A 248 -2.74 18.10 6.13
C ILE A 248 -3.56 19.12 6.92
N ARG A 249 -3.95 20.21 6.26
CA ARG A 249 -4.92 21.17 6.80
C ARG A 249 -6.32 20.70 6.43
N GLN A 250 -7.15 20.48 7.45
CA GLN A 250 -8.53 20.03 7.26
C GLN A 250 -9.48 21.20 7.45
N PHE A 251 -10.39 21.36 6.49
CA PHE A 251 -11.44 22.35 6.52
C PHE A 251 -12.77 21.66 6.29
N PHE A 252 -13.84 22.21 6.84
CA PHE A 252 -15.19 21.77 6.52
C PHE A 252 -16.03 22.98 6.09
N VAL A 253 -16.93 22.74 5.14
CA VAL A 253 -17.93 23.71 4.70
C VAL A 253 -19.30 23.11 5.01
N ALA A 254 -20.03 23.73 5.93
CA ALA A 254 -21.39 23.31 6.26
C ALA A 254 -22.34 23.75 5.13
N VAL A 255 -22.93 22.79 4.44
CA VAL A 255 -23.90 23.03 3.38
C VAL A 255 -25.25 22.48 3.83
N GLU A 256 -26.24 23.34 4.01
CA GLU A 256 -27.56 22.97 4.58
C GLU A 256 -28.36 22.04 3.68
N ARG A 257 -28.19 22.14 2.33
CA ARG A 257 -28.93 21.34 1.35
C ARG A 257 -27.97 20.64 0.40
N GLU A 258 -28.29 19.39 0.06
CA GLU A 258 -27.51 18.57 -0.88
C GLU A 258 -27.37 19.24 -2.27
N GLU A 259 -28.39 19.95 -2.69
CA GLU A 259 -28.47 20.65 -3.99
C GLU A 259 -27.41 21.74 -4.13
N TRP A 260 -27.03 22.38 -3.02
CA TRP A 260 -26.07 23.48 -3.00
C TRP A 260 -24.59 23.04 -2.99
N LYS A 261 -24.35 21.74 -2.82
CA LYS A 261 -22.96 21.21 -2.76
C LYS A 261 -22.19 21.44 -4.05
N PHE A 262 -22.86 21.35 -5.20
CA PHE A 262 -22.21 21.57 -6.48
C PHE A 262 -21.79 23.02 -6.66
N ASP A 263 -22.69 23.95 -6.40
CA ASP A 263 -22.43 25.39 -6.51
C ASP A 263 -21.33 25.80 -5.53
N THR A 264 -21.40 25.33 -4.27
CA THR A 264 -20.35 25.55 -3.26
C THR A 264 -18.99 24.99 -3.71
N LEU A 265 -18.97 23.86 -4.40
CA LEU A 265 -17.71 23.30 -4.95
C LEU A 265 -17.14 24.20 -6.05
N VAL A 266 -17.97 24.75 -6.93
CA VAL A 266 -17.55 25.70 -7.98
C VAL A 266 -17.02 26.98 -7.35
N ASP A 267 -17.72 27.54 -6.36
CA ASP A 267 -17.28 28.74 -5.62
C ASP A 267 -15.91 28.52 -4.93
N LEU A 268 -15.66 27.32 -4.39
CA LEU A 268 -14.36 26.98 -3.81
C LEU A 268 -13.23 26.99 -4.86
N TYR A 269 -13.50 26.56 -6.08
CA TYR A 269 -12.51 26.63 -7.16
C TYR A 269 -12.24 28.06 -7.64
N GLU A 270 -13.22 28.95 -7.53
CA GLU A 270 -13.04 30.37 -7.87
C GLU A 270 -12.27 31.11 -6.78
N THR A 271 -12.45 30.72 -5.51
CA THR A 271 -11.84 31.41 -4.35
C THR A 271 -10.47 30.89 -3.97
N VAL A 272 -10.20 29.59 -4.24
CA VAL A 272 -8.95 28.93 -3.85
C VAL A 272 -8.16 28.52 -5.11
N THR A 273 -6.89 28.91 -5.16
CA THR A 273 -6.00 28.46 -6.26
C THR A 273 -5.68 26.98 -6.10
N VAL A 274 -6.49 26.13 -6.74
CA VAL A 274 -6.32 24.67 -6.72
C VAL A 274 -5.63 24.23 -8.00
N THR A 275 -4.44 23.65 -7.91
CA THR A 275 -3.70 23.12 -9.06
C THR A 275 -4.15 21.70 -9.42
N GLN A 276 -4.38 20.86 -8.42
CA GLN A 276 -4.87 19.48 -8.58
C GLN A 276 -5.83 19.16 -7.43
N ALA A 277 -6.92 18.46 -7.72
CA ALA A 277 -7.89 18.05 -6.72
C ALA A 277 -8.35 16.61 -6.93
N VAL A 278 -8.67 15.93 -5.82
CA VAL A 278 -9.34 14.64 -5.81
C VAL A 278 -10.63 14.79 -5.02
N ILE A 279 -11.76 14.51 -5.65
CA ILE A 279 -13.09 14.62 -5.04
C ILE A 279 -13.64 13.22 -4.77
N PHE A 280 -13.88 12.91 -3.50
CA PHE A 280 -14.47 11.63 -3.11
C PHE A 280 -16.00 11.73 -3.06
N CYS A 281 -16.69 10.79 -3.71
CA CYS A 281 -18.14 10.66 -3.69
C CYS A 281 -18.57 9.35 -3.04
N ASN A 282 -19.79 9.31 -2.50
CA ASN A 282 -20.32 8.13 -1.79
C ASN A 282 -20.85 7.03 -2.72
N THR A 283 -21.19 7.35 -3.97
CA THR A 283 -21.73 6.40 -4.94
C THR A 283 -21.11 6.59 -6.32
N LYS A 284 -21.03 5.51 -7.10
CA LYS A 284 -20.53 5.51 -8.48
C LYS A 284 -21.34 6.44 -9.38
N VAL A 285 -22.66 6.38 -9.26
CA VAL A 285 -23.59 7.26 -10.01
C VAL A 285 -23.30 8.74 -9.74
N LYS A 286 -22.93 9.07 -8.48
CA LYS A 286 -22.59 10.45 -8.12
C LYS A 286 -21.23 10.88 -8.68
N VAL A 287 -20.29 9.94 -8.85
CA VAL A 287 -19.00 10.21 -9.53
C VAL A 287 -19.23 10.56 -10.98
N ASP A 288 -20.02 9.76 -11.70
CA ASP A 288 -20.32 9.98 -13.12
C ASP A 288 -21.09 11.30 -13.31
N TRP A 289 -22.13 11.53 -12.50
CA TRP A 289 -22.91 12.76 -12.53
C TRP A 289 -22.03 14.00 -12.26
N LEU A 290 -21.14 13.93 -11.24
CA LEU A 290 -20.27 15.05 -10.91
C LEU A 290 -19.26 15.32 -12.02
N ALA A 291 -18.67 14.28 -12.61
CA ALA A 291 -17.74 14.41 -13.72
C ALA A 291 -18.40 15.07 -14.93
N GLU A 292 -19.63 14.65 -15.28
CA GLU A 292 -20.40 15.26 -16.37
C GLU A 292 -20.70 16.74 -16.09
N LYS A 293 -21.18 17.07 -14.89
CA LYS A 293 -21.49 18.44 -14.49
C LYS A 293 -20.28 19.36 -14.51
N LEU A 294 -19.13 18.89 -14.01
CA LEU A 294 -17.88 19.66 -14.03
C LEU A 294 -17.37 19.85 -15.48
N CYS A 295 -17.48 18.83 -16.35
CA CYS A 295 -17.16 18.97 -17.77
C CYS A 295 -18.04 20.04 -18.46
N GLN A 296 -19.34 20.08 -18.16
CA GLN A 296 -20.27 21.11 -18.67
C GLN A 296 -19.87 22.52 -18.22
N ASN A 297 -19.19 22.65 -17.09
CA ASN A 297 -18.65 23.91 -16.55
C ASN A 297 -17.18 24.15 -16.93
N ASN A 298 -16.69 23.51 -18.00
CA ASN A 298 -15.33 23.68 -18.56
C ASN A 298 -14.19 23.22 -17.65
N PHE A 299 -14.44 22.33 -16.66
CA PHE A 299 -13.38 21.70 -15.91
C PHE A 299 -12.82 20.49 -16.64
N THR A 300 -11.50 20.28 -16.56
CA THR A 300 -10.87 19.05 -17.04
C THR A 300 -10.98 17.99 -15.97
N VAL A 301 -11.79 16.94 -16.19
CA VAL A 301 -12.14 15.93 -15.19
C VAL A 301 -11.86 14.53 -15.69
N ALA A 302 -11.38 13.66 -14.79
CA ALA A 302 -11.36 12.22 -14.97
C ALA A 302 -12.14 11.56 -13.82
N CYS A 303 -13.01 10.58 -14.12
CA CYS A 303 -13.68 9.79 -13.10
C CYS A 303 -12.99 8.44 -12.91
N ILE A 304 -13.03 7.92 -11.67
CA ILE A 304 -12.48 6.61 -11.32
C ILE A 304 -13.45 5.92 -10.35
N HIS A 305 -13.96 4.75 -10.73
CA HIS A 305 -14.79 3.91 -9.86
C HIS A 305 -14.72 2.43 -10.26
N GLY A 306 -15.21 1.53 -9.38
CA GLY A 306 -14.99 0.09 -9.49
C GLY A 306 -15.69 -0.63 -10.68
N ASP A 307 -16.60 0.04 -11.42
CA ASP A 307 -17.23 -0.56 -12.61
C ASP A 307 -16.43 -0.30 -13.89
N MET A 308 -15.39 0.53 -13.81
CA MET A 308 -14.50 0.78 -14.94
C MET A 308 -13.56 -0.40 -15.18
N MET A 309 -13.23 -0.66 -16.45
CA MET A 309 -12.24 -1.68 -16.81
C MET A 309 -10.88 -1.33 -16.19
N GLN A 310 -10.15 -2.34 -15.71
CA GLN A 310 -8.88 -2.16 -15.00
C GLN A 310 -7.80 -1.43 -15.81
N VAL A 311 -7.85 -1.55 -17.14
CA VAL A 311 -6.98 -0.79 -18.06
C VAL A 311 -7.26 0.72 -17.97
N CYS A 312 -8.53 1.12 -17.81
CA CYS A 312 -8.91 2.53 -17.64
C CYS A 312 -8.51 3.10 -16.28
N LEU A 313 -8.43 2.26 -15.25
CA LEU A 313 -7.97 2.66 -13.92
C LEU A 313 -6.45 2.95 -13.86
N LEU A 314 -5.68 2.29 -14.73
CA LEU A 314 -4.22 2.48 -14.81
C LEU A 314 -3.83 3.68 -15.69
N THR A 315 -4.69 4.06 -16.63
CA THR A 315 -4.53 5.22 -17.51
C THR A 315 -5.85 5.96 -17.61
N PRO A 316 -6.20 6.85 -16.66
CA PRO A 316 -7.41 7.63 -16.72
C PRO A 316 -7.44 8.44 -18.01
N SER A 317 -8.40 8.13 -18.89
CA SER A 317 -8.61 8.94 -20.09
C SER A 317 -9.21 10.28 -19.66
N ILE A 318 -8.41 11.32 -19.74
CA ILE A 318 -8.89 12.70 -19.57
C ILE A 318 -9.85 12.97 -20.73
N SER A 319 -11.12 13.26 -20.44
CA SER A 319 -12.06 13.71 -21.46
C SER A 319 -11.49 14.99 -22.09
N ARG A 320 -11.31 14.95 -23.41
CA ARG A 320 -10.71 16.05 -24.19
C ARG A 320 -11.66 17.26 -24.23
N GLY A 321 -11.57 18.11 -23.20
CA GLY A 321 -11.89 19.52 -23.33
C GLY A 321 -10.59 20.26 -23.62
N ALA A 322 -10.63 21.32 -24.40
CA ALA A 322 -9.45 22.11 -24.77
C ALA A 322 -8.67 22.53 -23.52
N PRO A 323 -7.32 22.48 -23.53
CA PRO A 323 -6.52 22.76 -22.36
C PRO A 323 -6.57 24.26 -22.06
N THR A 324 -7.37 24.66 -21.10
CA THR A 324 -7.09 25.86 -20.31
C THR A 324 -6.08 25.46 -19.24
N ALA A 325 -4.98 26.16 -19.20
CA ALA A 325 -3.83 25.83 -18.38
C ALA A 325 -4.20 25.61 -16.91
N GLY A 326 -3.95 24.43 -16.38
CA GLY A 326 -3.51 24.27 -15.01
C GLY A 326 -4.40 23.51 -14.01
N GLN A 327 -5.66 23.18 -14.26
CA GLN A 327 -6.50 22.52 -13.24
C GLN A 327 -6.97 21.13 -13.70
N SER A 328 -6.49 20.07 -13.03
CA SER A 328 -6.96 18.70 -13.25
C SER A 328 -7.73 18.20 -12.03
N VAL A 329 -8.97 17.78 -12.22
CA VAL A 329 -9.83 17.24 -11.17
C VAL A 329 -10.00 15.74 -11.36
N PHE A 330 -9.81 14.96 -10.31
CA PHE A 330 -10.07 13.53 -10.29
C PHE A 330 -11.24 13.25 -9.33
N ALA A 331 -12.35 12.73 -9.84
CA ALA A 331 -13.46 12.28 -9.01
C ALA A 331 -13.28 10.78 -8.69
N VAL A 332 -13.12 10.46 -7.41
CA VAL A 332 -12.83 9.09 -6.93
C VAL A 332 -13.92 8.63 -5.97
N LEU A 333 -14.36 7.38 -6.10
CA LEU A 333 -15.25 6.74 -5.14
C LEU A 333 -14.46 6.36 -3.87
N ARG A 334 -14.86 6.87 -2.71
CA ARG A 334 -14.46 6.33 -1.42
C ARG A 334 -15.43 5.21 -1.04
N SER A 335 -14.94 4.01 -0.74
CA SER A 335 -15.73 2.98 -0.06
C SER A 335 -16.21 3.57 1.27
N ALA A 336 -17.53 3.61 1.48
CA ALA A 336 -18.09 4.08 2.73
C ALA A 336 -17.69 3.11 3.83
N ALA A 337 -16.77 3.53 4.71
CA ALA A 337 -16.70 2.95 6.02
C ALA A 337 -18.06 3.22 6.67
N THR A 338 -18.80 2.17 6.97
CA THR A 338 -20.06 2.23 7.70
C THR A 338 -19.80 2.91 9.04
N THR A 339 -20.17 4.17 9.15
CA THR A 339 -20.37 4.81 10.45
C THR A 339 -21.50 4.06 11.14
N PRO A 340 -21.32 3.57 12.38
CA PRO A 340 -22.43 3.03 13.13
C PRO A 340 -23.46 4.15 13.37
N PRO A 341 -24.77 3.86 13.37
CA PRO A 341 -25.78 4.85 13.69
C PRO A 341 -25.56 5.32 15.12
N GLY A 342 -25.47 6.64 15.28
CA GLY A 342 -25.25 7.28 16.56
C GLY A 342 -26.36 6.95 17.56
N SER A 343 -25.96 6.67 18.77
CA SER A 343 -26.74 6.85 20.00
C SER A 343 -26.32 8.14 20.67
#